data_d439cb0046b0ecb130e9f1a942373091
#
_entry.id   d439cb0046b0ecb130e9f1a942373091
#
_cell.length_a   1.000
_cell.length_b   1.000
_cell.length_c   1.000
_cell.angle_alpha   90.00
_cell.angle_beta   90.00
_cell.angle_gamma   90.00
#
_symmetry.space_group_name_H-M   'P 1'
#
loop_
_entity.id
_entity.type
_entity.pdbx_description
1 polymer ?
#
loop_
_entity_poly.entity_id
_entity_poly.type
_entity_poly.pdbx_seq_one_letter_code
_entity_poly.pdbx_strand_id
1 'polypeptide(L)'
;LDRFDGVKVKHFEFRGVDSGRKKRVNCITETDNKQLWIGNGIGLWRLNRSGSELQRIVPEKIDCAVNALLANGDVLYIGTERGLFIQKDGQLLQVQTDKNMLAACNRIMDLCLNEDKSVLWLATVQGLFSYSLKDGQINSWHFRENVPEADYFRCLTRIGETLYLGTMSQGVVCFD
;
A
#
# COMPACT_ATOMS: atom_id res chain seq x y z
N LEU A 1 -9.40 -15.86 0.03
CA LEU A 1 -8.11 -16.02 0.70
C LEU A 1 -8.04 -17.39 1.34
N ASP A 2 -6.93 -18.08 1.12
CA ASP A 2 -6.73 -19.42 1.69
C ASP A 2 -5.49 -19.42 2.59
N ARG A 3 -5.55 -20.14 3.69
CA ARG A 3 -4.42 -20.40 4.58
C ARG A 3 -4.12 -21.90 4.57
N PHE A 4 -2.88 -22.23 4.27
CA PHE A 4 -2.35 -23.59 4.38
C PHE A 4 -1.48 -23.71 5.63
N ASP A 5 -1.74 -24.70 6.49
CA ASP A 5 -1.00 -24.93 7.74
C ASP A 5 -0.02 -26.11 7.65
N GLY A 6 0.23 -26.61 6.44
CA GLY A 6 1.04 -27.78 6.17
C GLY A 6 0.24 -29.08 5.98
N VAL A 7 -1.02 -29.10 6.41
CA VAL A 7 -1.90 -30.28 6.35
C VAL A 7 -3.26 -29.97 5.74
N LYS A 8 -3.85 -28.82 6.13
CA LYS A 8 -5.20 -28.43 5.73
C LYS A 8 -5.21 -27.03 5.11
N VAL A 9 -6.12 -26.82 4.18
CA VAL A 9 -6.45 -25.50 3.63
C VAL A 9 -7.69 -24.98 4.32
N LYS A 10 -7.60 -23.77 4.90
CA LYS A 10 -8.73 -23.02 5.43
C LYS A 10 -9.08 -21.88 4.48
N HIS A 11 -10.32 -21.89 3.99
CA HIS A 11 -10.83 -20.83 3.12
C HIS A 11 -11.45 -19.69 3.93
N PHE A 12 -11.16 -18.44 3.53
CA PHE A 12 -11.73 -17.22 4.12
C PHE A 12 -12.50 -16.44 3.06
N GLU A 13 -13.74 -16.13 3.36
CA GLU A 13 -14.62 -15.36 2.49
C GLU A 13 -14.63 -13.87 2.89
N PHE A 14 -14.68 -13.01 1.88
CA PHE A 14 -14.92 -11.57 2.05
C PHE A 14 -16.44 -11.33 2.09
N ARG A 15 -17.01 -11.33 3.29
CA ARG A 15 -18.46 -11.17 3.51
C ARG A 15 -18.93 -9.74 3.37
N GLY A 16 -20.21 -9.53 3.08
CA GLY A 16 -20.83 -8.20 3.01
C GLY A 16 -20.45 -7.40 1.77
N VAL A 17 -19.97 -8.06 0.73
CA VAL A 17 -19.54 -7.42 -0.51
C VAL A 17 -20.36 -8.00 -1.67
N ASP A 18 -20.87 -7.12 -2.51
CA ASP A 18 -21.58 -7.49 -3.73
C ASP A 18 -20.68 -8.33 -4.65
N SER A 19 -21.25 -9.41 -5.19
CA SER A 19 -20.56 -10.42 -6.01
C SER A 19 -19.93 -9.85 -7.30
N GLY A 20 -20.36 -8.66 -7.74
CA GLY A 20 -19.84 -7.98 -8.93
C GLY A 20 -18.47 -7.31 -8.74
N ARG A 21 -17.99 -7.09 -7.51
CA ARG A 21 -16.70 -6.45 -7.25
C ARG A 21 -15.56 -7.48 -7.16
N LYS A 22 -14.42 -7.14 -7.75
CA LYS A 22 -13.23 -8.01 -7.76
C LYS A 22 -12.70 -8.23 -6.34
N LYS A 23 -12.88 -9.43 -5.81
CA LYS A 23 -12.37 -9.87 -4.49
C LYS A 23 -10.89 -10.32 -4.54
N ARG A 24 -10.16 -9.94 -5.59
CA ARG A 24 -8.74 -10.32 -5.73
C ARG A 24 -7.92 -9.69 -4.62
N VAL A 25 -7.15 -10.49 -3.89
CA VAL A 25 -6.16 -10.01 -2.94
C VAL A 25 -5.00 -9.39 -3.71
N ASN A 26 -4.66 -8.14 -3.39
CA ASN A 26 -3.55 -7.42 -3.98
C ASN A 26 -2.30 -7.48 -3.10
N CYS A 27 -2.49 -7.40 -1.79
CA CYS A 27 -1.39 -7.36 -0.83
C CYS A 27 -1.82 -7.95 0.51
N ILE A 28 -0.83 -8.40 1.27
CA ILE A 28 -1.00 -8.95 2.62
C ILE A 28 0.23 -8.59 3.45
N THR A 29 0.04 -8.26 4.71
CA THR A 29 1.14 -7.99 5.64
C THR A 29 0.73 -8.32 7.07
N GLU A 30 1.71 -8.49 7.94
CA GLU A 30 1.52 -8.70 9.37
C GLU A 30 2.23 -7.58 10.15
N THR A 31 1.56 -7.02 11.13
CA THR A 31 2.13 -6.07 12.10
C THR A 31 2.79 -6.83 13.26
N ASP A 32 3.64 -6.16 14.06
CA ASP A 32 4.40 -6.82 15.15
C ASP A 32 3.49 -7.45 16.21
N ASN A 33 2.31 -6.90 16.44
CA ASN A 33 1.27 -7.46 17.30
C ASN A 33 0.53 -8.67 16.69
N LYS A 34 1.08 -9.27 15.63
CA LYS A 34 0.55 -10.47 14.96
C LYS A 34 -0.82 -10.26 14.32
N GLN A 35 -1.15 -9.05 13.98
CA GLN A 35 -2.35 -8.73 13.25
C GLN A 35 -2.13 -8.86 11.74
N LEU A 36 -2.86 -9.76 11.10
CA LEU A 36 -2.82 -9.94 9.64
C LEU A 36 -3.77 -8.95 8.97
N TRP A 37 -3.23 -8.23 7.99
CA TRP A 37 -3.92 -7.23 7.18
C TRP A 37 -3.93 -7.64 5.72
N ILE A 38 -5.04 -7.42 5.04
CA ILE A 38 -5.25 -7.80 3.65
C ILE A 38 -5.83 -6.61 2.89
N GLY A 39 -5.19 -6.27 1.77
CA GLY A 39 -5.69 -5.31 0.80
C GLY A 39 -6.27 -6.02 -0.42
N ASN A 40 -7.44 -5.57 -0.87
CA ASN A 40 -8.05 -6.08 -2.09
C ASN A 40 -8.69 -4.96 -2.92
N GLY A 41 -9.36 -5.32 -4.03
CA GLY A 41 -9.96 -4.36 -4.97
C GLY A 41 -11.12 -3.52 -4.40
N ILE A 42 -11.51 -3.73 -3.15
CA ILE A 42 -12.68 -3.09 -2.52
C ILE A 42 -12.41 -2.54 -1.13
N GLY A 43 -11.19 -2.67 -0.62
CA GLY A 43 -10.83 -2.09 0.66
C GLY A 43 -9.82 -2.85 1.49
N LEU A 44 -9.76 -2.47 2.75
CA LEU A 44 -8.89 -3.02 3.77
C LEU A 44 -9.63 -4.04 4.63
N TRP A 45 -8.97 -5.15 4.90
CA TRP A 45 -9.49 -6.24 5.72
C TRP A 45 -8.48 -6.65 6.78
N ARG A 46 -8.97 -7.20 7.83
CA ARG A 46 -8.19 -7.73 8.95
C ARG A 46 -8.68 -9.11 9.33
N LEU A 47 -7.78 -10.04 9.58
CA LEU A 47 -8.13 -11.31 10.19
C LEU A 47 -8.43 -11.07 11.69
N ASN A 48 -9.57 -11.55 12.17
CA ASN A 48 -9.91 -11.39 13.59
C ASN A 48 -8.92 -12.15 14.49
N ARG A 49 -8.87 -11.79 15.77
CA ARG A 49 -7.91 -12.37 16.75
C ARG A 49 -8.03 -13.90 16.89
N SER A 50 -9.21 -14.47 16.69
CA SER A 50 -9.39 -15.92 16.71
C SER A 50 -8.86 -16.62 15.45
N GLY A 51 -8.43 -15.86 14.42
CA GLY A 51 -7.99 -16.41 13.14
C GLY A 51 -9.11 -17.15 12.38
N SER A 52 -10.36 -16.78 12.62
CA SER A 52 -11.51 -17.49 12.08
C SER A 52 -12.25 -16.73 10.97
N GLU A 53 -12.20 -15.40 10.96
CA GLU A 53 -13.02 -14.57 10.08
C GLU A 53 -12.32 -13.29 9.65
N LEU A 54 -12.58 -12.87 8.39
CA LEU A 54 -12.14 -11.60 7.86
C LEU A 54 -13.14 -10.50 8.19
N GLN A 55 -12.64 -9.39 8.73
CA GLN A 55 -13.41 -8.19 9.03
C GLN A 55 -12.98 -7.07 8.08
N ARG A 56 -13.96 -6.44 7.42
CA ARG A 56 -13.72 -5.22 6.64
C ARG A 56 -13.50 -4.04 7.57
N ILE A 57 -12.46 -3.28 7.30
CA ILE A 57 -12.04 -2.16 8.18
C ILE A 57 -12.43 -0.84 7.53
N VAL A 58 -13.22 -0.06 8.29
CA VAL A 58 -13.62 1.34 7.99
C VAL A 58 -14.04 1.53 6.53
N PRO A 59 -15.05 0.78 6.04
CA PRO A 59 -15.46 0.82 4.64
C PRO A 59 -15.93 2.20 4.18
N GLU A 60 -16.36 3.05 5.09
CA GLU A 60 -16.73 4.44 4.83
C GLU A 60 -15.55 5.36 4.51
N LYS A 61 -14.32 4.96 4.91
CA LYS A 61 -13.08 5.70 4.61
C LYS A 61 -12.30 5.07 3.45
N ILE A 62 -12.23 3.73 3.41
CA ILE A 62 -11.52 2.98 2.36
C ILE A 62 -12.52 2.08 1.63
N ASP A 63 -13.15 2.61 0.59
CA ASP A 63 -14.08 1.89 -0.32
C ASP A 63 -13.49 1.70 -1.73
N CYS A 64 -12.17 1.79 -1.85
CA CYS A 64 -11.40 1.67 -3.10
C CYS A 64 -10.36 0.56 -3.00
N ALA A 65 -9.68 0.29 -4.11
CA ALA A 65 -8.61 -0.71 -4.10
C ALA A 65 -7.47 -0.31 -3.16
N VAL A 66 -7.06 -1.26 -2.32
CA VAL A 66 -5.82 -1.24 -1.55
C VAL A 66 -4.81 -2.07 -2.32
N ASN A 67 -3.75 -1.43 -2.81
CA ASN A 67 -2.75 -2.04 -3.67
C ASN A 67 -1.49 -2.44 -2.92
N ALA A 68 -1.14 -1.70 -1.86
CA ALA A 68 0.06 -1.92 -1.07
C ALA A 68 -0.21 -1.80 0.43
N LEU A 69 0.44 -2.64 1.21
CA LEU A 69 0.45 -2.61 2.66
C LEU A 69 1.88 -2.76 3.15
N LEU A 70 2.31 -1.87 4.04
CA LEU A 70 3.61 -1.93 4.67
C LEU A 70 3.47 -1.74 6.18
N ALA A 71 3.95 -2.69 6.95
CA ALA A 71 4.01 -2.61 8.41
C ALA A 71 5.38 -2.09 8.88
N ASN A 72 5.37 -1.21 9.87
CA ASN A 72 6.55 -0.80 10.63
C ASN A 72 6.19 -0.78 12.11
N GLY A 73 6.56 -1.83 12.82
CA GLY A 73 6.02 -2.11 14.13
C GLY A 73 4.51 -2.36 14.06
N ASP A 74 3.74 -1.65 14.87
CA ASP A 74 2.29 -1.68 14.87
C ASP A 74 1.64 -0.61 13.99
N VAL A 75 2.44 0.20 13.31
CA VAL A 75 1.96 1.17 12.31
C VAL A 75 1.81 0.48 10.97
N LEU A 76 0.65 0.67 10.33
CA LEU A 76 0.36 0.16 8.99
C LEU A 76 0.20 1.33 8.02
N TYR A 77 1.04 1.35 6.98
CA TYR A 77 0.91 2.24 5.84
C TYR A 77 0.11 1.53 4.75
N ILE A 78 -0.86 2.25 4.15
CA ILE A 78 -1.85 1.67 3.27
C ILE A 78 -1.88 2.50 1.98
N GLY A 79 -1.34 1.94 0.91
CA GLY A 79 -1.35 2.50 -0.43
C GLY A 79 -2.63 2.13 -1.18
N THR A 80 -3.39 3.15 -1.59
CA THR A 80 -4.69 2.96 -2.23
C THR A 80 -4.79 3.66 -3.58
N GLU A 81 -5.91 3.46 -4.30
CA GLU A 81 -6.26 4.26 -5.48
C GLU A 81 -6.63 5.71 -5.15
N ARG A 82 -6.75 6.07 -3.86
CA ARG A 82 -7.11 7.41 -3.40
C ARG A 82 -6.06 8.02 -2.46
N GLY A 83 -4.81 7.56 -2.55
CA GLY A 83 -3.69 8.07 -1.79
C GLY A 83 -3.28 7.19 -0.62
N LEU A 84 -2.52 7.78 0.29
CA LEU A 84 -1.93 7.14 1.46
C LEU A 84 -2.83 7.26 2.67
N PHE A 85 -3.04 6.12 3.35
CA PHE A 85 -3.64 6.07 4.69
C PHE A 85 -2.63 5.48 5.68
N ILE A 86 -2.76 5.89 6.93
CA ILE A 86 -1.94 5.39 8.04
C ILE A 86 -2.88 4.89 9.13
N GLN A 87 -2.72 3.63 9.51
CA GLN A 87 -3.37 3.02 10.67
C GLN A 87 -2.38 2.98 11.82
N LYS A 88 -2.69 3.68 12.90
CA LYS A 88 -1.87 3.73 14.11
C LYS A 88 -2.78 3.87 15.33
N ASP A 89 -2.48 3.16 16.43
CA ASP A 89 -3.19 3.25 17.71
C ASP A 89 -4.73 3.12 17.59
N GLY A 90 -5.18 2.25 16.68
CA GLY A 90 -6.61 2.05 16.42
C GLY A 90 -7.27 3.13 15.56
N GLN A 91 -6.53 4.17 15.17
CA GLN A 91 -7.02 5.26 14.33
C GLN A 91 -6.55 5.10 12.88
N LEU A 92 -7.46 5.34 11.94
CA LEU A 92 -7.17 5.40 10.52
C LEU A 92 -7.22 6.86 10.05
N LEU A 93 -6.10 7.36 9.56
CA LEU A 93 -5.91 8.72 9.07
C LEU A 93 -5.57 8.68 7.58
N GLN A 94 -6.21 9.54 6.79
CA GLN A 94 -5.77 9.81 5.42
C GLN A 94 -4.71 10.91 5.45
N VAL A 95 -3.59 10.67 4.79
CA VAL A 95 -2.55 11.70 4.64
C VAL A 95 -3.10 12.79 3.72
N GLN A 96 -3.15 14.01 4.25
CA GLN A 96 -3.61 15.17 3.52
C GLN A 96 -2.47 15.70 2.64
N THR A 97 -2.77 15.98 1.40
CA THR A 97 -1.87 16.59 0.45
C THR A 97 -2.53 17.82 -0.14
N ASP A 98 -1.76 18.75 -0.67
CA ASP A 98 -2.36 19.86 -1.43
C ASP A 98 -3.04 19.34 -2.71
N LYS A 99 -3.92 20.17 -3.32
CA LYS A 99 -4.77 19.74 -4.44
C LYS A 99 -3.96 19.28 -5.66
N ASN A 100 -2.78 19.83 -5.88
CA ASN A 100 -1.93 19.49 -7.03
C ASN A 100 -1.22 18.16 -6.80
N MET A 101 -0.73 17.94 -5.58
CA MET A 101 -0.12 16.68 -5.16
C MET A 101 -1.15 15.55 -5.02
N LEU A 102 -2.40 15.87 -4.64
CA LEU A 102 -3.46 14.86 -4.45
C LEU A 102 -3.73 14.10 -5.76
N ALA A 103 -3.74 14.80 -6.88
CA ALA A 103 -3.94 14.17 -8.19
C ALA A 103 -2.75 13.26 -8.57
N ALA A 104 -1.54 13.66 -8.22
CA ALA A 104 -0.32 12.95 -8.56
C ALA A 104 -0.02 11.77 -7.63
N CYS A 105 -0.30 11.89 -6.31
CA CYS A 105 -0.11 10.82 -5.33
C CYS A 105 -1.26 9.79 -5.30
N ASN A 106 -2.30 9.99 -6.09
CA ASN A 106 -3.36 9.01 -6.24
C ASN A 106 -2.83 7.75 -6.93
N ARG A 107 -3.43 6.61 -6.57
CA ARG A 107 -3.10 5.31 -7.12
C ARG A 107 -1.68 4.85 -6.80
N ILE A 108 -1.44 4.74 -5.50
CA ILE A 108 -0.21 4.14 -4.97
C ILE A 108 -0.24 2.65 -5.29
N MET A 109 0.86 2.17 -5.86
CA MET A 109 1.02 0.79 -6.31
C MET A 109 1.87 -0.04 -5.37
N ASP A 110 2.88 0.60 -4.75
CA ASP A 110 3.78 -0.07 -3.79
C ASP A 110 4.40 0.93 -2.81
N LEU A 111 4.91 0.41 -1.69
CA LEU A 111 5.43 1.16 -0.54
C LEU A 111 6.76 0.55 -0.07
N CYS A 112 7.75 1.39 0.24
CA CYS A 112 9.00 0.97 0.85
C CYS A 112 9.53 2.03 1.82
N LEU A 113 10.07 1.60 2.96
CA LEU A 113 10.79 2.51 3.87
C LEU A 113 12.27 2.62 3.47
N ASN A 114 12.85 3.80 3.66
CA ASN A 114 14.30 3.95 3.62
C ASN A 114 14.95 3.24 4.82
N GLU A 115 16.28 3.23 4.88
CA GLU A 115 17.03 2.41 5.84
C GLU A 115 16.76 2.79 7.30
N ASP A 116 16.78 4.06 7.61
CA ASP A 116 16.55 4.61 8.96
C ASP A 116 15.06 4.72 9.31
N LYS A 117 14.17 4.31 8.38
CA LYS A 117 12.71 4.36 8.52
C LYS A 117 12.15 5.77 8.77
N SER A 118 12.83 6.80 8.29
CA SER A 118 12.38 8.20 8.39
C SER A 118 11.55 8.65 7.18
N VAL A 119 11.69 7.94 6.05
CA VAL A 119 11.02 8.24 4.78
C VAL A 119 10.29 7.02 4.25
N LEU A 120 9.05 7.22 3.87
CA LEU A 120 8.26 6.24 3.13
C LEU A 120 8.24 6.62 1.65
N TRP A 121 8.73 5.73 0.81
CA TRP A 121 8.69 5.85 -0.63
C TRP A 121 7.39 5.28 -1.18
N LEU A 122 6.79 6.00 -2.12
CA LEU A 122 5.49 5.69 -2.73
C LEU A 122 5.70 5.53 -4.25
N ALA A 123 5.60 4.31 -4.75
CA ALA A 123 5.52 4.05 -6.18
C ALA A 123 4.09 4.30 -6.66
N THR A 124 3.92 5.20 -7.60
CA THR A 124 2.59 5.56 -8.12
C THR A 124 2.52 5.40 -9.65
N VAL A 125 1.33 5.56 -10.20
CA VAL A 125 1.13 5.60 -11.66
C VAL A 125 1.56 6.93 -12.30
N GLN A 126 2.03 7.90 -11.50
CA GLN A 126 2.43 9.23 -11.96
C GLN A 126 3.81 9.65 -11.43
N GLY A 127 4.60 8.71 -10.94
CA GLY A 127 5.93 8.98 -10.46
C GLY A 127 6.26 8.33 -9.12
N LEU A 128 7.47 8.61 -8.67
CA LEU A 128 7.95 8.28 -7.34
C LEU A 128 7.72 9.47 -6.41
N PHE A 129 7.20 9.19 -5.21
CA PHE A 129 7.03 10.20 -4.17
C PHE A 129 7.72 9.73 -2.89
N SER A 130 8.15 10.68 -2.08
CA SER A 130 8.62 10.42 -0.73
C SER A 130 7.72 11.12 0.29
N TYR A 131 7.38 10.41 1.36
CA TYR A 131 6.64 10.93 2.50
C TYR A 131 7.54 10.91 3.74
N SER A 132 7.82 12.09 4.29
CA SER A 132 8.62 12.23 5.51
C SER A 132 7.77 11.84 6.74
N LEU A 133 8.23 10.87 7.50
CA LEU A 133 7.53 10.42 8.72
C LEU A 133 7.70 11.38 9.88
N LYS A 134 8.62 12.33 9.77
CA LYS A 134 8.92 13.32 10.82
C LYS A 134 7.93 14.50 10.78
N ASP A 135 7.67 15.04 9.60
CA ASP A 135 6.92 16.30 9.42
C ASP A 135 5.73 16.17 8.46
N GLY A 136 5.54 14.98 7.85
CA GLY A 136 4.44 14.70 6.95
C GLY A 136 4.56 15.34 5.56
N GLN A 137 5.73 15.86 5.20
CA GLN A 137 5.95 16.45 3.89
C GLN A 137 6.01 15.37 2.79
N ILE A 138 5.42 15.69 1.62
CA ILE A 138 5.49 14.87 0.43
C ILE A 138 6.28 15.60 -0.64
N ASN A 139 7.26 14.90 -1.24
CA ASN A 139 8.02 15.38 -2.38
C ASN A 139 7.81 14.45 -3.58
N SER A 140 7.83 15.03 -4.79
CA SER A 140 7.78 14.30 -6.06
C SER A 140 9.16 14.18 -6.67
N TRP A 141 9.42 13.02 -7.30
CA TRP A 141 10.67 12.71 -7.96
C TRP A 141 10.38 12.27 -9.38
N HIS A 142 10.95 12.99 -10.36
CA HIS A 142 10.77 12.72 -11.79
C HIS A 142 12.10 12.28 -12.39
N PHE A 143 12.08 11.19 -13.14
CA PHE A 143 13.29 10.58 -13.71
C PHE A 143 13.59 11.06 -15.13
N ARG A 144 12.57 11.51 -15.86
CA ARG A 144 12.72 12.00 -17.24
C ARG A 144 11.70 13.11 -17.51
N GLU A 145 12.21 14.30 -17.84
CA GLU A 145 11.38 15.50 -18.09
C GLU A 145 10.44 15.36 -19.31
N ASN A 146 10.70 14.43 -20.23
CA ASN A 146 9.98 14.33 -21.51
C ASN A 146 9.33 12.98 -21.79
N VAL A 147 9.23 12.07 -20.81
CA VAL A 147 8.61 10.74 -20.98
C VAL A 147 7.74 10.41 -19.78
N PRO A 148 6.51 10.99 -19.71
CA PRO A 148 5.59 10.78 -18.56
C PRO A 148 5.27 9.30 -18.32
N GLU A 149 5.27 8.47 -19.37
CA GLU A 149 4.99 7.03 -19.29
C GLU A 149 6.12 6.23 -18.61
N ALA A 150 7.35 6.81 -18.54
CA ALA A 150 8.47 6.19 -17.83
C ALA A 150 8.29 6.21 -16.30
N ASP A 151 7.42 7.06 -15.79
CA ASP A 151 7.17 7.26 -14.37
C ASP A 151 5.98 6.43 -13.84
N TYR A 152 5.44 5.49 -14.63
CA TYR A 152 4.44 4.55 -14.16
C TYR A 152 5.10 3.37 -13.43
N PHE A 153 5.15 3.45 -12.10
CA PHE A 153 5.76 2.42 -11.27
C PHE A 153 4.73 1.42 -10.73
N ARG A 154 5.07 0.12 -10.80
CA ARG A 154 4.23 -1.00 -10.36
C ARG A 154 4.68 -1.59 -9.03
N CYS A 155 5.98 -1.59 -8.80
CA CYS A 155 6.58 -2.12 -7.60
C CYS A 155 7.88 -1.38 -7.31
N LEU A 156 8.29 -1.42 -6.06
CA LEU A 156 9.57 -0.89 -5.64
C LEU A 156 10.18 -1.76 -4.54
N THR A 157 11.48 -1.80 -4.51
CA THR A 157 12.23 -2.43 -3.44
C THR A 157 13.51 -1.67 -3.19
N ARG A 158 14.10 -1.84 -2.01
CA ARG A 158 15.36 -1.23 -1.62
C ARG A 158 16.42 -2.31 -1.40
N ILE A 159 17.61 -2.07 -1.93
CA ILE A 159 18.80 -2.87 -1.67
C ILE A 159 19.93 -1.90 -1.27
N GLY A 160 20.36 -1.93 -0.02
CA GLY A 160 21.22 -0.88 0.52
C GLY A 160 20.51 0.46 0.50
N GLU A 161 21.12 1.49 -0.08
CA GLU A 161 20.56 2.84 -0.23
C GLU A 161 19.81 3.02 -1.56
N THR A 162 20.04 2.15 -2.53
CA THR A 162 19.45 2.21 -3.86
C THR A 162 18.01 1.69 -3.88
N LEU A 163 17.09 2.46 -4.46
CA LEU A 163 15.75 2.02 -4.80
C LEU A 163 15.72 1.42 -6.21
N TYR A 164 15.07 0.28 -6.34
CA TYR A 164 14.77 -0.37 -7.60
C TYR A 164 13.28 -0.29 -7.88
N LEU A 165 12.91 0.31 -9.00
CA LEU A 165 11.53 0.57 -9.38
C LEU A 165 11.19 -0.21 -10.64
N GLY A 166 10.22 -1.10 -10.54
CA GLY A 166 9.66 -1.79 -11.71
C GLY A 166 8.64 -0.91 -12.41
N THR A 167 8.91 -0.61 -13.67
CA THR A 167 8.04 0.24 -14.49
C THR A 167 7.05 -0.60 -15.30
N MET A 168 6.02 0.04 -15.85
CA MET A 168 5.04 -0.64 -16.70
C MET A 168 5.64 -1.07 -18.04
N SER A 169 6.57 -0.30 -18.61
CA SER A 169 7.05 -0.50 -20.00
C SER A 169 8.55 -0.37 -20.19
N GLN A 170 9.31 0.14 -19.21
CA GLN A 170 10.72 0.49 -19.34
C GLN A 170 11.66 -0.46 -18.56
N GLY A 171 11.12 -1.56 -18.01
CA GLY A 171 11.89 -2.48 -17.19
C GLY A 171 12.11 -1.95 -15.77
N VAL A 172 13.36 -1.92 -15.29
CA VAL A 172 13.73 -1.49 -13.94
C VAL A 172 14.52 -0.19 -14.01
N VAL A 173 14.15 0.76 -13.17
CA VAL A 173 14.88 2.01 -12.92
C VAL A 173 15.53 1.95 -11.55
N CYS A 174 16.78 2.41 -11.44
CA CYS A 174 17.50 2.54 -10.19
C CYS A 174 17.54 4.02 -9.78
N PHE A 175 17.37 4.27 -8.49
CA PHE A 175 17.41 5.60 -7.88
C PHE A 175 18.27 5.55 -6.61
N ASP A 176 19.33 6.35 -6.56
CA ASP A 176 20.28 6.45 -5.46
C ASP A 176 20.09 7.75 -4.67
#